data_bca0ca11c2191ed8a2c1dd34616fcf8f
#
_entry.id   bca0ca11c2191ed8a2c1dd34616fcf8f
#
_cell.length_a   1.000
_cell.length_b   1.000
_cell.length_c   1.000
_cell.angle_alpha   90.00
_cell.angle_beta   90.00
_cell.angle_gamma   90.00
#
_symmetry.space_group_name_H-M   'P 1'
#
loop_
_entity.id
_entity.type
_entity.pdbx_description
1 polymer ?
#
loop_
_entity_poly.entity_id
_entity_poly.type
_entity_poly.pdbx_seq_one_letter_code
_entity_poly.pdbx_strand_id
1 'polypeptide(L)'
;MRLLLVDGTRYIAESQYEERAVPKAAGFRWHPARREWWTDAPTKAMKLIAHADAAVAAAIRAAISGLHDSVEASSAHDADLDIPVPEGLAYLPFQKAGISYAASRRATLIADEMGLGKTIEAIGVINQSTDIRTVLVVCPASLKINWQRELERWLVHPLTIGICNGAVPDADILVTNYEQLGKVPPKDIDLLIVDEAHMVKNPKAQRTKLVASWGKRARRVILMTGSPIVNRPIELHSLLSVLDAPAWPFWAYAQRYCAAHQTRWGWDFTGASHLDELQYKLRSTLMVRRLKADVLTELPPKRRQLITLSARGYSQSLKAEAKLQQRVDEEREALELERDLADAIGDTEAYGRAVQALRQGVLATFEQMTRVRHETAVAKAPAVAEHAIGLLESTDKLVVMAHYHDVVDILCEALAEYGVVSLTGRDSQAVRQHAVDTFQTDPNVRVFVGSIQAAGVGLTLTAASTVVFAELDWVPGNVSQAEDRCHRIGQTDSVLIQHVVLDGSIDARLAQVLVDKQAIIDRVVDGGGTAPNMEPVELPSRIARKEVTVASVPEEQKVAIHAGLRLLASHDPDGARDRNDVGYSSSDSRFGHALAALDHLTDGQASAARRMLAKYHRQLGHLVAEMG
;
A
#
# COMPACT_ATOMS: atom_id res chain seq x y z
N MET A 1 37.82 -26.71 -2.55
CA MET A 1 36.75 -25.87 -3.12
C MET A 1 37.41 -24.75 -3.95
N ARG A 2 36.82 -24.36 -5.09
CA ARG A 2 37.26 -23.26 -5.95
C ARG A 2 36.06 -22.40 -6.36
N LEU A 3 36.20 -21.08 -6.34
CA LEU A 3 35.18 -20.14 -6.77
C LEU A 3 35.54 -19.60 -8.18
N LEU A 4 34.59 -19.73 -9.10
CA LEU A 4 34.73 -19.30 -10.51
C LEU A 4 33.72 -18.24 -10.86
N LEU A 5 34.03 -17.37 -11.81
CA LEU A 5 33.09 -16.45 -12.45
C LEU A 5 32.90 -16.90 -13.91
N VAL A 6 31.61 -17.17 -14.25
CA VAL A 6 31.23 -17.64 -15.60
C VAL A 6 30.31 -16.57 -16.21
N ASP A 7 30.54 -16.27 -17.49
CA ASP A 7 29.78 -15.29 -18.28
C ASP A 7 29.70 -13.88 -17.63
N GLY A 8 30.69 -13.54 -16.79
CA GLY A 8 30.75 -12.23 -16.10
C GLY A 8 29.72 -11.96 -15.03
N THR A 9 28.76 -12.87 -14.83
CA THR A 9 27.61 -12.63 -13.94
C THR A 9 27.28 -13.78 -12.99
N ARG A 10 27.77 -14.98 -13.25
CA ARG A 10 27.44 -16.17 -12.48
C ARG A 10 28.65 -16.72 -11.74
N TYR A 11 28.56 -16.77 -10.42
CA TYR A 11 29.57 -17.35 -9.54
C TYR A 11 29.25 -18.82 -9.29
N ILE A 12 30.25 -19.70 -9.54
CA ILE A 12 30.12 -21.15 -9.33
C ILE A 12 31.15 -21.57 -8.28
N ALA A 13 30.67 -22.27 -7.25
CA ALA A 13 31.52 -22.90 -6.26
C ALA A 13 31.70 -24.39 -6.63
N GLU A 14 32.85 -24.70 -7.21
CA GLU A 14 33.28 -26.09 -7.42
C GLU A 14 33.73 -26.66 -6.08
N SER A 15 32.99 -27.63 -5.55
CA SER A 15 33.26 -28.24 -4.25
C SER A 15 33.08 -29.75 -4.33
N GLN A 16 33.89 -30.50 -3.56
CA GLN A 16 33.67 -31.91 -3.33
C GLN A 16 32.43 -32.15 -2.50
N TYR A 17 31.92 -33.37 -2.46
CA TYR A 17 30.67 -33.70 -1.76
C TYR A 17 30.75 -33.38 -0.26
N GLU A 18 31.91 -33.61 0.35
CA GLU A 18 32.20 -33.33 1.77
C GLU A 18 32.16 -31.84 2.10
N GLU A 19 32.47 -30.98 1.11
CA GLU A 19 32.50 -29.51 1.25
C GLU A 19 31.14 -28.84 0.99
N ARG A 20 30.10 -29.59 0.59
CA ARG A 20 28.78 -29.06 0.17
C ARG A 20 28.10 -28.12 1.19
N ALA A 21 28.43 -28.26 2.47
CA ALA A 21 27.90 -27.41 3.52
C ALA A 21 28.39 -25.95 3.39
N VAL A 22 29.58 -25.73 2.86
CA VAL A 22 30.21 -24.40 2.77
C VAL A 22 29.49 -23.51 1.75
N PRO A 23 29.34 -23.89 0.46
CA PRO A 23 28.60 -23.08 -0.49
C PRO A 23 27.11 -22.94 -0.10
N LYS A 24 26.51 -23.97 0.51
CA LYS A 24 25.14 -23.90 1.03
C LYS A 24 25.03 -22.83 2.14
N ALA A 25 25.94 -22.80 3.10
CA ALA A 25 25.98 -21.81 4.18
C ALA A 25 26.27 -20.39 3.65
N ALA A 26 27.05 -20.25 2.56
CA ALA A 26 27.26 -18.98 1.87
C ALA A 26 26.02 -18.51 1.10
N GLY A 27 24.99 -19.36 0.94
CA GLY A 27 23.73 -19.02 0.27
C GLY A 27 23.73 -19.32 -1.24
N PHE A 28 24.65 -20.16 -1.72
CA PHE A 28 24.62 -20.67 -3.10
C PHE A 28 23.47 -21.67 -3.28
N ARG A 29 22.96 -21.76 -4.49
CA ARG A 29 21.90 -22.68 -4.89
C ARG A 29 22.49 -23.88 -5.64
N TRP A 30 21.99 -25.07 -5.39
CA TRP A 30 22.37 -26.25 -6.12
C TRP A 30 21.62 -26.34 -7.45
N HIS A 31 22.36 -26.56 -8.56
CA HIS A 31 21.79 -26.80 -9.88
C HIS A 31 21.90 -28.31 -10.21
N PRO A 32 20.77 -29.08 -10.13
CA PRO A 32 20.82 -30.55 -10.24
C PRO A 32 21.36 -31.06 -11.56
N ALA A 33 20.94 -30.44 -12.68
CA ALA A 33 21.34 -30.88 -14.03
C ALA A 33 22.81 -30.59 -14.35
N ARG A 34 23.38 -29.50 -13.80
CA ARG A 34 24.79 -29.13 -13.99
C ARG A 34 25.69 -29.62 -12.87
N ARG A 35 25.09 -30.11 -11.78
CA ARG A 35 25.79 -30.57 -10.56
C ARG A 35 26.75 -29.54 -9.98
N GLU A 36 26.31 -28.27 -9.91
CA GLU A 36 27.11 -27.16 -9.45
C GLU A 36 26.40 -26.31 -8.41
N TRP A 37 27.16 -25.73 -7.47
CA TRP A 37 26.67 -24.69 -6.58
C TRP A 37 26.87 -23.35 -7.23
N TRP A 38 25.84 -22.53 -7.36
CA TRP A 38 25.92 -21.27 -8.07
C TRP A 38 25.16 -20.13 -7.38
N THR A 39 25.57 -18.90 -7.66
CA THR A 39 24.85 -17.66 -7.30
C THR A 39 25.15 -16.58 -8.36
N ASP A 40 24.21 -15.70 -8.53
CA ASP A 40 24.33 -14.44 -9.29
C ASP A 40 24.62 -13.24 -8.37
N ALA A 41 24.60 -13.44 -7.04
CA ALA A 41 24.79 -12.38 -6.06
C ALA A 41 26.28 -12.25 -5.65
N PRO A 42 26.93 -11.10 -5.97
CA PRO A 42 28.32 -10.85 -5.57
C PRO A 42 28.53 -10.89 -4.05
N THR A 43 27.54 -10.44 -3.29
CA THR A 43 27.55 -10.46 -1.81
C THR A 43 27.62 -11.87 -1.23
N LYS A 44 27.03 -12.86 -1.91
CA LYS A 44 27.14 -14.27 -1.52
C LYS A 44 28.48 -14.85 -1.95
N ALA A 45 28.95 -14.49 -3.17
CA ALA A 45 30.26 -14.89 -3.66
C ALA A 45 31.41 -14.35 -2.77
N MET A 46 31.23 -13.15 -2.23
CA MET A 46 32.19 -12.54 -1.29
C MET A 46 32.47 -13.40 -0.06
N LYS A 47 31.48 -14.16 0.44
CA LYS A 47 31.65 -15.07 1.58
C LYS A 47 32.64 -16.21 1.27
N LEU A 48 32.88 -16.49 -0.02
CA LEU A 48 33.76 -17.53 -0.48
C LEU A 48 35.02 -16.96 -1.23
N ILE A 49 35.31 -15.66 -1.06
CA ILE A 49 36.37 -14.97 -1.80
C ILE A 49 37.76 -15.60 -1.55
N ALA A 50 37.99 -16.23 -0.40
CA ALA A 50 39.23 -16.94 -0.08
C ALA A 50 39.48 -18.13 -1.01
N HIS A 51 38.47 -18.61 -1.72
CA HIS A 51 38.58 -19.71 -2.70
C HIS A 51 38.61 -19.23 -4.16
N ALA A 52 38.65 -17.91 -4.39
CA ALA A 52 38.73 -17.28 -5.69
C ALA A 52 40.19 -17.02 -6.08
N ASP A 53 40.51 -17.09 -7.36
CA ASP A 53 41.75 -16.52 -7.87
C ASP A 53 41.72 -14.98 -7.84
N ALA A 54 42.84 -14.36 -8.13
CA ALA A 54 42.98 -12.90 -8.06
C ALA A 54 42.00 -12.16 -9.00
N ALA A 55 41.74 -12.71 -10.19
CA ALA A 55 40.86 -12.10 -11.18
C ALA A 55 39.37 -12.17 -10.73
N VAL A 56 38.94 -13.34 -10.26
CA VAL A 56 37.58 -13.54 -9.71
C VAL A 56 37.40 -12.71 -8.45
N ALA A 57 38.37 -12.65 -7.55
CA ALA A 57 38.33 -11.83 -6.35
C ALA A 57 38.24 -10.33 -6.68
N ALA A 58 38.97 -9.85 -7.67
CA ALA A 58 38.88 -8.46 -8.15
C ALA A 58 37.49 -8.17 -8.74
N ALA A 59 36.97 -9.07 -9.56
CA ALA A 59 35.63 -8.94 -10.15
C ALA A 59 34.51 -8.90 -9.07
N ILE A 60 34.62 -9.73 -8.03
CA ILE A 60 33.65 -9.70 -6.89
C ILE A 60 33.71 -8.35 -6.17
N ARG A 61 34.93 -7.85 -5.87
CA ARG A 61 35.08 -6.55 -5.20
C ARG A 61 34.55 -5.41 -6.06
N ALA A 62 34.87 -5.41 -7.37
CA ALA A 62 34.35 -4.41 -8.31
C ALA A 62 32.80 -4.44 -8.39
N ALA A 63 32.21 -5.64 -8.45
CA ALA A 63 30.78 -5.78 -8.46
C ALA A 63 30.11 -5.26 -7.17
N ILE A 64 30.72 -5.49 -6.00
CA ILE A 64 30.23 -4.97 -4.71
C ILE A 64 30.41 -3.46 -4.64
N SER A 65 31.55 -2.91 -5.08
CA SER A 65 31.73 -1.46 -5.16
C SER A 65 30.65 -0.84 -6.03
N GLY A 66 30.39 -1.39 -7.22
CA GLY A 66 29.31 -0.91 -8.10
C GLY A 66 27.90 -0.97 -7.49
N LEU A 67 27.64 -1.93 -6.59
CA LEU A 67 26.38 -1.94 -5.83
C LEU A 67 26.32 -0.79 -4.80
N HIS A 68 27.44 -0.49 -4.12
CA HIS A 68 27.52 0.63 -3.19
C HIS A 68 27.39 1.97 -3.94
N ASP A 69 28.13 2.15 -5.04
CA ASP A 69 28.03 3.33 -5.88
C ASP A 69 26.59 3.55 -6.38
N SER A 70 25.87 2.46 -6.71
CA SER A 70 24.46 2.53 -7.10
C SER A 70 23.52 2.91 -5.94
N VAL A 71 23.81 2.48 -4.71
CA VAL A 71 23.05 2.90 -3.52
C VAL A 71 23.28 4.39 -3.23
N GLU A 72 24.50 4.85 -3.32
CA GLU A 72 24.85 6.28 -3.18
C GLU A 72 24.16 7.11 -4.26
N ALA A 73 24.26 6.69 -5.53
CA ALA A 73 23.58 7.35 -6.64
C ALA A 73 22.05 7.37 -6.50
N SER A 74 21.45 6.33 -5.88
CA SER A 74 20.02 6.26 -5.61
C SER A 74 19.52 7.38 -4.69
N SER A 75 20.38 7.89 -3.82
CA SER A 75 20.07 8.94 -2.84
C SER A 75 20.87 10.22 -3.09
N ALA A 76 21.58 10.32 -4.19
CA ALA A 76 22.41 11.48 -4.49
C ALA A 76 21.58 12.77 -4.57
N HIS A 77 22.11 13.83 -3.96
CA HIS A 77 21.45 15.14 -3.89
C HIS A 77 21.87 16.06 -5.04
N ASP A 78 22.89 15.70 -5.80
CA ASP A 78 23.37 16.43 -6.96
C ASP A 78 24.11 15.48 -7.93
N ALA A 79 24.26 15.91 -9.17
CA ALA A 79 25.12 15.29 -10.15
C ALA A 79 25.75 16.36 -11.04
N ASP A 80 27.07 16.22 -11.27
CA ASP A 80 27.78 17.04 -12.25
C ASP A 80 27.47 16.54 -13.67
N LEU A 81 26.28 16.94 -14.15
CA LEU A 81 25.76 16.59 -15.47
C LEU A 81 25.14 17.81 -16.12
N ASP A 82 25.62 18.11 -17.31
CA ASP A 82 24.96 19.11 -18.16
C ASP A 82 23.81 18.46 -18.91
N ILE A 83 22.59 18.88 -18.59
CA ILE A 83 21.36 18.36 -19.17
C ILE A 83 20.72 19.47 -19.97
N PRO A 84 20.44 19.27 -21.26
CA PRO A 84 19.78 20.27 -22.06
C PRO A 84 18.45 20.69 -21.44
N VAL A 85 18.22 22.02 -21.34
CA VAL A 85 17.06 22.62 -20.71
C VAL A 85 16.60 23.84 -21.51
N PRO A 86 15.29 24.14 -21.60
CA PRO A 86 14.81 25.35 -22.25
C PRO A 86 15.32 26.63 -21.55
N GLU A 87 15.43 27.71 -22.30
CA GLU A 87 15.84 29.02 -21.79
C GLU A 87 14.98 29.49 -20.61
N GLY A 88 15.63 29.98 -19.56
CA GLY A 88 14.94 30.44 -18.34
C GLY A 88 14.50 29.35 -17.37
N LEU A 89 14.76 28.07 -17.65
CA LEU A 89 14.51 26.97 -16.75
C LEU A 89 15.83 26.36 -16.24
N ALA A 90 15.77 25.69 -15.10
CA ALA A 90 16.90 24.94 -14.56
C ALA A 90 16.41 23.71 -13.78
N TYR A 91 17.12 22.59 -13.92
CA TYR A 91 16.90 21.43 -13.06
C TYR A 91 17.48 21.69 -11.67
N LEU A 92 16.76 21.30 -10.65
CA LEU A 92 17.30 21.28 -9.30
C LEU A 92 18.43 20.25 -9.17
N PRO A 93 19.41 20.44 -8.26
CA PRO A 93 20.55 19.55 -8.13
C PRO A 93 20.15 18.06 -8.02
N PHE A 94 19.20 17.74 -7.14
CA PHE A 94 18.72 16.38 -6.97
C PHE A 94 17.98 15.85 -8.21
N GLN A 95 17.29 16.70 -8.98
CA GLN A 95 16.67 16.29 -10.25
C GLN A 95 17.75 15.88 -11.28
N LYS A 96 18.87 16.60 -11.35
CA LYS A 96 20.01 16.20 -12.17
C LYS A 96 20.52 14.82 -11.77
N ALA A 97 20.65 14.56 -10.46
CA ALA A 97 21.03 13.24 -9.96
C ALA A 97 20.05 12.13 -10.38
N GLY A 98 18.73 12.38 -10.27
CA GLY A 98 17.69 11.45 -10.70
C GLY A 98 17.70 11.19 -12.21
N ILE A 99 17.87 12.23 -13.01
CA ILE A 99 18.02 12.13 -14.47
C ILE A 99 19.25 11.31 -14.82
N SER A 100 20.41 11.59 -14.22
CA SER A 100 21.65 10.85 -14.41
C SER A 100 21.48 9.36 -14.09
N TYR A 101 20.85 9.07 -12.95
CA TYR A 101 20.54 7.70 -12.52
C TYR A 101 19.66 6.97 -13.53
N ALA A 102 18.58 7.60 -13.97
CA ALA A 102 17.62 6.97 -14.88
C ALA A 102 18.14 6.86 -16.33
N ALA A 103 18.87 7.87 -16.83
CA ALA A 103 19.41 7.87 -18.18
C ALA A 103 20.45 6.77 -18.41
N SER A 104 21.18 6.36 -17.38
CA SER A 104 22.20 5.31 -17.45
C SER A 104 21.62 3.88 -17.40
N ARG A 105 20.31 3.71 -17.17
CA ARG A 105 19.69 2.41 -16.91
C ARG A 105 18.59 2.09 -17.91
N ARG A 106 18.37 0.79 -18.16
CA ARG A 106 17.26 0.30 -18.98
C ARG A 106 15.92 0.43 -18.24
N ALA A 107 15.92 0.21 -16.93
CA ALA A 107 14.72 0.18 -16.10
C ALA A 107 14.95 0.95 -14.81
N THR A 108 14.07 1.89 -14.50
CA THR A 108 14.18 2.72 -13.29
C THR A 108 12.83 2.89 -12.62
N LEU A 109 12.81 2.75 -11.31
CA LEU A 109 11.72 3.18 -10.44
C LEU A 109 12.09 4.53 -9.82
N ILE A 110 11.52 5.62 -10.31
CA ILE A 110 11.63 6.93 -9.68
C ILE A 110 10.60 6.96 -8.54
N ALA A 111 11.10 6.69 -7.35
CA ALA A 111 10.30 6.58 -6.13
C ALA A 111 10.45 7.80 -5.21
N ASP A 112 10.91 8.91 -5.72
CA ASP A 112 11.06 10.17 -5.00
C ASP A 112 9.77 10.58 -4.31
N GLU A 113 9.89 11.21 -3.15
CA GLU A 113 8.75 11.71 -2.40
C GLU A 113 7.86 12.60 -3.28
N MET A 114 6.58 12.66 -2.97
CA MET A 114 5.62 13.45 -3.73
C MET A 114 6.01 14.94 -3.71
N GLY A 115 5.86 15.61 -4.86
CA GLY A 115 6.17 17.03 -4.98
C GLY A 115 7.63 17.36 -5.31
N LEU A 116 8.52 16.38 -5.49
CA LEU A 116 9.91 16.57 -5.92
C LEU A 116 10.09 16.75 -7.45
N GLY A 117 9.01 16.71 -8.22
CA GLY A 117 9.08 16.98 -9.66
C GLY A 117 9.47 15.76 -10.51
N LYS A 118 9.04 14.55 -10.15
CA LYS A 118 9.29 13.31 -10.92
C LYS A 118 8.97 13.43 -12.42
N THR A 119 7.94 14.18 -12.77
CA THR A 119 7.58 14.48 -14.17
C THR A 119 8.73 15.20 -14.88
N ILE A 120 9.33 16.20 -14.24
CA ILE A 120 10.47 16.97 -14.77
C ILE A 120 11.69 16.06 -14.93
N GLU A 121 11.95 15.15 -13.97
CA GLU A 121 13.03 14.18 -14.09
C GLU A 121 12.83 13.23 -15.29
N ALA A 122 11.62 12.73 -15.49
CA ALA A 122 11.32 11.86 -16.63
C ALA A 122 11.48 12.60 -17.98
N ILE A 123 11.07 13.87 -18.07
CA ILE A 123 11.30 14.72 -19.25
C ILE A 123 12.80 15.00 -19.41
N GLY A 124 13.51 15.24 -18.32
CA GLY A 124 14.96 15.41 -18.32
C GLY A 124 15.72 14.20 -18.90
N VAL A 125 15.23 12.97 -18.67
CA VAL A 125 15.78 11.76 -19.31
C VAL A 125 15.58 11.79 -20.83
N ILE A 126 14.45 12.31 -21.33
CA ILE A 126 14.24 12.51 -22.77
C ILE A 126 15.22 13.54 -23.30
N ASN A 127 15.36 14.68 -22.62
CA ASN A 127 16.26 15.76 -23.02
C ASN A 127 17.73 15.35 -23.02
N GLN A 128 18.16 14.53 -22.07
CA GLN A 128 19.52 14.01 -21.99
C GLN A 128 19.85 12.98 -23.08
N SER A 129 18.84 12.34 -23.65
CA SER A 129 19.03 11.18 -24.55
C SER A 129 18.75 11.56 -25.99
N THR A 130 19.79 11.55 -26.84
CA THR A 130 19.66 11.84 -28.28
C THR A 130 19.05 10.68 -29.09
N ASP A 131 18.92 9.51 -28.48
CA ASP A 131 18.47 8.26 -29.10
C ASP A 131 17.00 7.90 -28.77
N ILE A 132 16.29 8.73 -28.03
CA ILE A 132 14.87 8.58 -27.73
C ILE A 132 14.07 9.40 -28.76
N ARG A 133 13.23 8.70 -29.53
CA ARG A 133 12.36 9.29 -30.56
C ARG A 133 10.88 8.96 -30.32
N THR A 134 10.60 7.78 -29.79
CA THR A 134 9.24 7.30 -29.57
C THR A 134 9.01 7.07 -28.07
N VAL A 135 8.07 7.85 -27.53
CA VAL A 135 7.76 7.82 -26.07
C VAL A 135 6.28 7.52 -25.85
N LEU A 136 5.98 6.62 -24.95
CA LEU A 136 4.63 6.38 -24.44
C LEU A 136 4.55 6.75 -22.96
N VAL A 137 3.73 7.75 -22.66
CA VAL A 137 3.42 8.16 -21.29
C VAL A 137 2.06 7.60 -20.91
N VAL A 138 2.03 6.79 -19.85
CA VAL A 138 0.81 6.24 -19.25
C VAL A 138 0.59 6.89 -17.90
N CYS A 139 -0.47 7.62 -17.72
CA CYS A 139 -0.77 8.37 -16.50
C CYS A 139 -2.25 8.26 -16.11
N PRO A 140 -2.66 8.65 -14.91
CA PRO A 140 -4.06 8.87 -14.57
C PRO A 140 -4.73 9.86 -15.55
N ALA A 141 -6.02 9.67 -15.84
CA ALA A 141 -6.75 10.51 -16.80
C ALA A 141 -6.67 12.01 -16.45
N SER A 142 -6.69 12.36 -15.17
CA SER A 142 -6.56 13.72 -14.66
C SER A 142 -5.22 14.39 -14.95
N LEU A 143 -4.16 13.61 -15.20
CA LEU A 143 -2.79 14.11 -15.39
C LEU A 143 -2.44 14.38 -16.87
N LYS A 144 -3.25 13.96 -17.83
CA LYS A 144 -2.89 14.06 -19.26
C LYS A 144 -2.58 15.50 -19.69
N ILE A 145 -3.40 16.48 -19.27
CA ILE A 145 -3.15 17.90 -19.60
C ILE A 145 -1.92 18.42 -18.88
N ASN A 146 -1.71 18.02 -17.62
CA ASN A 146 -0.51 18.41 -16.90
C ASN A 146 0.75 17.86 -17.59
N TRP A 147 0.73 16.61 -18.02
CA TRP A 147 1.83 16.02 -18.79
C TRP A 147 2.09 16.77 -20.10
N GLN A 148 1.04 17.16 -20.82
CA GLN A 148 1.20 17.97 -22.03
C GLN A 148 1.87 19.30 -21.73
N ARG A 149 1.38 20.05 -20.74
CA ARG A 149 1.94 21.35 -20.33
C ARG A 149 3.40 21.26 -19.90
N GLU A 150 3.74 20.22 -19.11
CA GLU A 150 5.11 20.01 -18.67
C GLU A 150 6.02 19.60 -19.84
N LEU A 151 5.56 18.77 -20.76
CA LEU A 151 6.29 18.45 -21.98
C LEU A 151 6.51 19.70 -22.86
N GLU A 152 5.48 20.48 -23.11
CA GLU A 152 5.57 21.75 -23.89
C GLU A 152 6.54 22.74 -23.24
N ARG A 153 6.64 22.73 -21.91
CA ARG A 153 7.48 23.64 -21.14
C ARG A 153 8.94 23.19 -21.06
N TRP A 154 9.21 21.89 -20.88
CA TRP A 154 10.53 21.36 -20.54
C TRP A 154 11.25 20.64 -21.67
N LEU A 155 10.54 20.22 -22.72
CA LEU A 155 11.14 19.45 -23.82
C LEU A 155 12.02 20.35 -24.70
N VAL A 156 13.27 19.90 -24.95
CA VAL A 156 14.19 20.63 -25.86
C VAL A 156 14.25 20.04 -27.26
N HIS A 157 13.86 18.77 -27.42
CA HIS A 157 13.85 18.11 -28.71
C HIS A 157 12.57 18.44 -29.51
N PRO A 158 12.65 18.55 -30.84
CA PRO A 158 11.50 18.86 -31.68
C PRO A 158 10.63 17.60 -31.91
N LEU A 159 10.13 17.02 -30.82
CA LEU A 159 9.25 15.85 -30.85
C LEU A 159 7.78 16.31 -30.75
N THR A 160 6.92 15.73 -31.55
CA THR A 160 5.49 16.01 -31.57
C THR A 160 4.81 15.36 -30.37
N ILE A 161 3.89 16.10 -29.71
CA ILE A 161 3.16 15.62 -28.52
C ILE A 161 1.69 15.38 -28.91
N GLY A 162 1.19 14.19 -28.60
CA GLY A 162 -0.19 13.79 -28.86
C GLY A 162 -0.87 13.25 -27.61
N ILE A 163 -2.13 13.65 -27.38
CA ILE A 163 -2.96 13.15 -26.27
C ILE A 163 -4.05 12.22 -26.80
N CYS A 164 -4.14 11.01 -26.24
CA CYS A 164 -5.25 10.11 -26.49
C CYS A 164 -6.53 10.59 -25.78
N ASN A 165 -7.47 11.09 -26.56
CA ASN A 165 -8.81 11.49 -26.12
C ASN A 165 -9.89 10.77 -26.94
N GLY A 166 -9.90 9.42 -26.87
CA GLY A 166 -10.77 8.57 -27.70
C GLY A 166 -10.07 8.08 -28.97
N ALA A 167 -9.49 8.97 -29.77
CA ALA A 167 -8.60 8.66 -30.89
C ALA A 167 -7.14 8.61 -30.41
N VAL A 168 -6.30 7.88 -31.15
CA VAL A 168 -4.85 7.81 -30.96
C VAL A 168 -4.21 8.68 -32.03
N PRO A 169 -3.64 9.85 -31.67
CA PRO A 169 -2.97 10.71 -32.62
C PRO A 169 -1.65 10.11 -33.09
N ASP A 170 -1.20 10.50 -34.28
CA ASP A 170 0.16 10.21 -34.74
C ASP A 170 1.12 11.25 -34.14
N ALA A 171 1.96 10.82 -33.20
CA ALA A 171 2.89 11.67 -32.50
C ALA A 171 4.10 10.87 -32.00
N ASP A 172 5.22 11.58 -31.80
CA ASP A 172 6.45 10.99 -31.26
C ASP A 172 6.31 10.67 -29.76
N ILE A 173 5.69 11.58 -29.01
CA ILE A 173 5.35 11.40 -27.59
C ILE A 173 3.84 11.26 -27.47
N LEU A 174 3.39 10.09 -27.08
CA LEU A 174 1.98 9.80 -26.91
C LEU A 174 1.61 9.75 -25.44
N VAL A 175 0.71 10.63 -25.00
CA VAL A 175 0.19 10.65 -23.62
C VAL A 175 -1.17 9.98 -23.57
N THR A 176 -1.29 8.92 -22.80
CA THR A 176 -2.53 8.16 -22.64
C THR A 176 -2.84 7.86 -21.16
N ASN A 177 -4.06 7.48 -20.87
CA ASN A 177 -4.42 6.99 -19.55
C ASN A 177 -4.59 5.46 -19.54
N TYR A 178 -4.61 4.91 -18.34
CA TYR A 178 -4.66 3.45 -18.12
C TYR A 178 -5.85 2.78 -18.81
N GLU A 179 -7.00 3.46 -18.85
CA GLU A 179 -8.24 2.94 -19.43
C GLU A 179 -8.21 2.94 -20.98
N GLN A 180 -7.46 3.87 -21.57
CA GLN A 180 -7.33 3.96 -23.03
C GLN A 180 -6.10 3.25 -23.59
N LEU A 181 -5.18 2.81 -22.74
CA LEU A 181 -3.93 2.16 -23.15
C LEU A 181 -4.19 0.97 -24.11
N GLY A 182 -5.27 0.23 -23.91
CA GLY A 182 -5.66 -0.89 -24.79
C GLY A 182 -6.06 -0.48 -26.22
N LYS A 183 -6.30 0.81 -26.48
CA LYS A 183 -6.61 1.33 -27.81
C LYS A 183 -5.37 1.74 -28.61
N VAL A 184 -4.23 1.91 -27.91
CA VAL A 184 -2.96 2.27 -28.54
C VAL A 184 -2.43 1.05 -29.31
N PRO A 185 -2.22 1.17 -30.64
CA PRO A 185 -1.69 0.06 -31.45
C PRO A 185 -0.31 -0.36 -30.92
N PRO A 186 -0.08 -1.66 -30.70
CA PRO A 186 1.18 -2.14 -30.18
C PRO A 186 2.32 -1.92 -31.19
N LYS A 187 3.37 -1.23 -30.75
CA LYS A 187 4.62 -1.01 -31.50
C LYS A 187 5.81 -1.04 -30.54
N ASP A 188 6.99 -1.22 -31.06
CA ASP A 188 8.21 -1.05 -30.27
C ASP A 188 8.46 0.45 -30.08
N ILE A 189 8.90 0.82 -28.86
CA ILE A 189 9.13 2.21 -28.47
C ILE A 189 10.47 2.35 -27.74
N ASP A 190 11.01 3.56 -27.78
CA ASP A 190 12.27 3.84 -27.10
C ASP A 190 12.10 3.96 -25.59
N LEU A 191 11.01 4.63 -25.13
CA LEU A 191 10.79 4.88 -23.73
C LEU A 191 9.32 4.71 -23.36
N LEU A 192 9.08 3.90 -22.32
CA LEU A 192 7.81 3.83 -21.59
C LEU A 192 7.93 4.58 -20.28
N ILE A 193 7.08 5.56 -20.05
CA ILE A 193 6.92 6.26 -18.77
C ILE A 193 5.56 5.90 -18.19
N VAL A 194 5.52 5.42 -16.94
CA VAL A 194 4.29 5.08 -16.24
C VAL A 194 4.20 5.91 -14.96
N ASP A 195 3.31 6.88 -14.95
CA ASP A 195 3.10 7.76 -13.82
C ASP A 195 2.04 7.18 -12.87
N GLU A 196 2.21 7.45 -11.57
CA GLU A 196 1.44 6.82 -10.49
C GLU A 196 1.40 5.29 -10.61
N ALA A 197 2.59 4.72 -10.82
CA ALA A 197 2.76 3.31 -11.11
C ALA A 197 2.17 2.35 -10.06
N HIS A 198 1.87 2.82 -8.83
CA HIS A 198 1.13 2.05 -7.84
C HIS A 198 -0.27 1.60 -8.34
N MET A 199 -0.81 2.22 -9.39
CA MET A 199 -2.05 1.78 -10.04
C MET A 199 -1.94 0.40 -10.71
N VAL A 200 -0.74 -0.08 -11.01
CA VAL A 200 -0.49 -1.43 -11.57
C VAL A 200 -0.08 -2.47 -10.52
N LYS A 201 -0.35 -2.23 -9.25
CA LYS A 201 -0.03 -3.12 -8.13
C LYS A 201 -0.75 -4.48 -8.14
N ASN A 202 -1.87 -4.60 -8.85
CA ASN A 202 -2.62 -5.86 -8.97
C ASN A 202 -2.26 -6.58 -10.27
N PRO A 203 -1.53 -7.72 -10.23
CA PRO A 203 -1.08 -8.44 -11.42
C PRO A 203 -2.22 -9.02 -12.28
N LYS A 204 -3.41 -9.18 -11.69
CA LYS A 204 -4.60 -9.70 -12.39
C LYS A 204 -5.36 -8.62 -13.17
N ALA A 205 -5.16 -7.35 -12.85
CA ALA A 205 -5.86 -6.24 -13.49
C ALA A 205 -5.43 -6.08 -14.95
N GLN A 206 -6.40 -5.75 -15.82
CA GLN A 206 -6.15 -5.56 -17.25
C GLN A 206 -5.11 -4.46 -17.52
N ARG A 207 -5.19 -3.34 -16.80
CA ARG A 207 -4.20 -2.26 -16.89
C ARG A 207 -2.77 -2.73 -16.61
N THR A 208 -2.57 -3.59 -15.60
CA THR A 208 -1.24 -4.15 -15.26
C THR A 208 -0.71 -5.02 -16.38
N LYS A 209 -1.55 -5.87 -16.97
CA LYS A 209 -1.18 -6.73 -18.10
C LYS A 209 -0.79 -5.92 -19.33
N LEU A 210 -1.53 -4.84 -19.61
CA LEU A 210 -1.24 -3.94 -20.72
C LEU A 210 0.09 -3.21 -20.51
N VAL A 211 0.31 -2.61 -19.34
CA VAL A 211 1.58 -1.95 -19.01
C VAL A 211 2.75 -2.92 -19.09
N ALA A 212 2.61 -4.14 -18.55
CA ALA A 212 3.65 -5.16 -18.66
C ALA A 212 3.95 -5.58 -20.12
N SER A 213 2.92 -5.61 -20.98
CA SER A 213 3.10 -5.85 -22.42
C SER A 213 3.91 -4.75 -23.09
N TRP A 214 3.63 -3.49 -22.77
CA TRP A 214 4.38 -2.33 -23.26
C TRP A 214 5.81 -2.29 -22.72
N GLY A 215 6.04 -2.64 -21.44
CA GLY A 215 7.37 -2.74 -20.85
C GLY A 215 8.31 -3.71 -21.58
N LYS A 216 7.75 -4.79 -22.17
CA LYS A 216 8.50 -5.75 -22.98
C LYS A 216 8.88 -5.19 -24.36
N ARG A 217 8.13 -4.20 -24.89
CA ARG A 217 8.34 -3.55 -26.18
C ARG A 217 9.17 -2.28 -26.09
N ALA A 218 9.34 -1.77 -24.88
CA ALA A 218 10.11 -0.57 -24.62
C ALA A 218 11.58 -0.90 -24.45
N ARG A 219 12.44 -0.13 -25.10
CA ARG A 219 13.90 -0.21 -24.90
C ARG A 219 14.28 0.25 -23.50
N ARG A 220 13.61 1.30 -22.99
CA ARG A 220 13.75 1.80 -21.62
C ARG A 220 12.40 1.92 -20.93
N VAL A 221 12.37 1.71 -19.62
CA VAL A 221 11.14 1.81 -18.80
C VAL A 221 11.39 2.65 -17.57
N ILE A 222 10.57 3.67 -17.37
CA ILE A 222 10.54 4.48 -16.16
C ILE A 222 9.17 4.32 -15.50
N LEU A 223 9.15 3.77 -14.29
CA LEU A 223 7.96 3.81 -13.43
C LEU A 223 8.14 4.92 -12.40
N MET A 224 7.10 5.71 -12.17
CA MET A 224 7.13 6.81 -11.21
C MET A 224 6.03 6.66 -10.19
N THR A 225 6.36 6.76 -8.91
CA THR A 225 5.37 6.81 -7.83
C THR A 225 6.01 7.29 -6.54
N GLY A 226 5.37 8.20 -5.83
CA GLY A 226 5.79 8.59 -4.48
C GLY A 226 5.51 7.52 -3.41
N SER A 227 4.65 6.54 -3.72
CA SER A 227 4.24 5.46 -2.82
C SER A 227 4.38 4.10 -3.50
N PRO A 228 5.60 3.57 -3.66
CA PRO A 228 5.82 2.30 -4.35
C PRO A 228 5.18 1.10 -3.64
N ILE A 229 4.96 1.22 -2.32
CA ILE A 229 4.22 0.27 -1.50
C ILE A 229 3.07 1.02 -0.85
N VAL A 230 1.84 0.63 -1.18
CA VAL A 230 0.63 1.28 -0.63
C VAL A 230 0.16 0.56 0.64
N ASN A 231 0.19 -0.78 0.66
CA ASN A 231 -0.26 -1.58 1.81
C ASN A 231 0.70 -2.71 2.19
N ARG A 232 1.32 -3.40 1.22
CA ARG A 232 2.07 -4.64 1.46
C ARG A 232 3.22 -4.81 0.48
N PRO A 233 4.33 -5.45 0.88
CA PRO A 233 5.46 -5.72 -0.01
C PRO A 233 5.09 -6.47 -1.29
N ILE A 234 4.08 -7.35 -1.24
CA ILE A 234 3.64 -8.12 -2.42
C ILE A 234 3.13 -7.22 -3.56
N GLU A 235 2.61 -6.03 -3.26
CA GLU A 235 2.12 -5.09 -4.27
C GLU A 235 3.26 -4.55 -5.15
N LEU A 236 4.44 -4.37 -4.57
CA LEU A 236 5.63 -3.92 -5.29
C LEU A 236 6.08 -4.94 -6.34
N HIS A 237 5.87 -6.23 -6.12
CA HIS A 237 6.27 -7.27 -7.08
C HIS A 237 5.69 -7.05 -8.49
N SER A 238 4.47 -6.52 -8.59
CA SER A 238 3.87 -6.22 -9.91
C SER A 238 4.66 -5.15 -10.66
N LEU A 239 5.13 -4.10 -9.98
CA LEU A 239 5.94 -3.04 -10.55
C LEU A 239 7.31 -3.59 -10.98
N LEU A 240 7.94 -4.37 -10.13
CA LEU A 240 9.23 -5.02 -10.42
C LEU A 240 9.15 -5.95 -11.62
N SER A 241 8.01 -6.64 -11.80
CA SER A 241 7.76 -7.49 -12.96
C SER A 241 7.63 -6.71 -14.27
N VAL A 242 7.23 -5.45 -14.24
CA VAL A 242 7.22 -4.56 -15.42
C VAL A 242 8.64 -4.10 -15.75
N LEU A 243 9.44 -3.78 -14.74
CA LEU A 243 10.82 -3.29 -14.90
C LEU A 243 11.78 -4.39 -15.33
N ASP A 244 11.84 -5.48 -14.59
CA ASP A 244 12.75 -6.60 -14.85
C ASP A 244 12.21 -7.91 -14.22
N ALA A 245 11.27 -8.56 -14.89
CA ALA A 245 10.67 -9.80 -14.42
C ALA A 245 11.69 -10.93 -14.11
N PRO A 246 12.75 -11.16 -14.91
CA PRO A 246 13.73 -12.20 -14.62
C PRO A 246 14.51 -12.01 -13.32
N ALA A 247 14.81 -10.75 -12.94
CA ALA A 247 15.53 -10.45 -11.69
C ALA A 247 14.69 -10.64 -10.43
N TRP A 248 13.35 -10.71 -10.58
CA TRP A 248 12.39 -10.75 -9.47
C TRP A 248 11.40 -11.93 -9.60
N PRO A 249 11.84 -13.21 -9.53
CA PRO A 249 10.96 -14.36 -9.60
C PRO A 249 9.95 -14.33 -8.45
N PHE A 250 8.65 -14.52 -8.76
CA PHE A 250 7.55 -14.38 -7.79
C PHE A 250 7.76 -15.18 -6.50
N TRP A 251 8.05 -16.46 -6.61
CA TRP A 251 8.18 -17.33 -5.42
C TRP A 251 9.36 -16.94 -4.53
N ALA A 252 10.50 -16.61 -5.13
CA ALA A 252 11.68 -16.16 -4.39
C ALA A 252 11.40 -14.82 -3.67
N TYR A 253 10.71 -13.92 -4.35
CA TYR A 253 10.28 -12.64 -3.78
C TYR A 253 9.29 -12.83 -2.62
N ALA A 254 8.22 -13.61 -2.86
CA ALA A 254 7.16 -13.83 -1.89
C ALA A 254 7.66 -14.52 -0.60
N GLN A 255 8.47 -15.56 -0.75
CA GLN A 255 9.07 -16.25 0.40
C GLN A 255 10.02 -15.36 1.19
N ARG A 256 10.82 -14.52 0.50
CA ARG A 256 11.84 -13.71 1.16
C ARG A 256 11.28 -12.45 1.80
N TYR A 257 10.36 -11.74 1.10
CA TYR A 257 9.95 -10.40 1.50
C TYR A 257 8.50 -10.29 1.99
N CYS A 258 7.66 -11.29 1.70
CA CYS A 258 6.26 -11.28 2.09
C CYS A 258 5.93 -12.28 3.22
N ALA A 259 6.95 -12.84 3.89
CA ALA A 259 6.76 -13.89 4.90
C ALA A 259 5.81 -15.00 4.42
N ALA A 260 5.94 -15.39 3.14
CA ALA A 260 5.04 -16.34 2.50
C ALA A 260 5.08 -17.68 3.21
N HIS A 261 3.94 -18.18 3.61
CA HIS A 261 3.82 -19.47 4.24
C HIS A 261 2.62 -20.24 3.69
N GLN A 262 2.74 -21.55 3.70
CA GLN A 262 1.66 -22.42 3.28
C GLN A 262 0.66 -22.56 4.42
N THR A 263 -0.57 -22.20 4.14
CA THR A 263 -1.71 -22.47 5.00
C THR A 263 -2.39 -23.74 4.52
N ARG A 264 -3.26 -24.34 5.30
CA ARG A 264 -4.09 -25.48 4.91
C ARG A 264 -4.90 -25.23 3.61
N TRP A 265 -5.14 -23.95 3.28
CA TRP A 265 -6.03 -23.49 2.20
C TRP A 265 -5.30 -22.75 1.07
N GLY A 266 -3.99 -22.86 1.03
CA GLY A 266 -3.16 -22.22 0.03
C GLY A 266 -2.07 -21.33 0.64
N TRP A 267 -1.43 -20.56 -0.20
CA TRP A 267 -0.35 -19.68 0.21
C TRP A 267 -0.86 -18.33 0.70
N ASP A 268 -0.34 -17.88 1.83
CA ASP A 268 -0.50 -16.51 2.32
C ASP A 268 0.76 -15.68 2.00
N PHE A 269 0.57 -14.51 1.40
CA PHE A 269 1.61 -13.55 1.00
C PHE A 269 1.40 -12.19 1.67
N THR A 270 0.59 -12.11 2.72
CA THR A 270 0.16 -10.82 3.29
C THR A 270 1.16 -10.24 4.28
N GLY A 271 2.15 -11.01 4.68
CA GLY A 271 3.17 -10.60 5.63
C GLY A 271 4.27 -9.73 5.04
N ALA A 272 5.23 -9.37 5.88
CA ALA A 272 6.42 -8.58 5.54
C ALA A 272 7.64 -9.14 6.27
N SER A 273 8.76 -9.30 5.57
CA SER A 273 10.02 -9.79 6.12
C SER A 273 11.21 -9.26 5.32
N HIS A 274 12.39 -9.18 5.93
CA HIS A 274 13.64 -8.76 5.29
C HIS A 274 13.53 -7.44 4.50
N LEU A 275 12.83 -6.46 5.06
CA LEU A 275 12.50 -5.21 4.39
C LEU A 275 13.74 -4.36 4.09
N ASP A 276 14.73 -4.37 5.00
CA ASP A 276 16.00 -3.64 4.82
C ASP A 276 16.82 -4.23 3.66
N GLU A 277 16.81 -5.57 3.51
CA GLU A 277 17.43 -6.24 2.36
C GLU A 277 16.71 -5.89 1.06
N LEU A 278 15.37 -5.85 1.08
CA LEU A 278 14.58 -5.46 -0.08
C LEU A 278 14.91 -4.03 -0.51
N GLN A 279 14.94 -3.11 0.44
CA GLN A 279 15.30 -1.71 0.19
C GLN A 279 16.72 -1.58 -0.39
N TYR A 280 17.71 -2.22 0.23
CA TYR A 280 19.08 -2.20 -0.27
C TYR A 280 19.13 -2.73 -1.72
N LYS A 281 18.46 -3.85 -1.99
CA LYS A 281 18.43 -4.45 -3.32
C LYS A 281 17.75 -3.53 -4.35
N LEU A 282 16.67 -2.84 -3.98
CA LEU A 282 16.00 -1.88 -4.85
C LEU A 282 16.93 -0.70 -5.20
N ARG A 283 17.55 -0.09 -4.19
CA ARG A 283 18.44 1.07 -4.36
C ARG A 283 19.71 0.70 -5.14
N SER A 284 20.26 -0.49 -4.90
CA SER A 284 21.46 -0.94 -5.60
C SER A 284 21.22 -1.35 -7.06
N THR A 285 19.95 -1.52 -7.50
CA THR A 285 19.66 -2.03 -8.85
C THR A 285 18.84 -1.10 -9.72
N LEU A 286 17.72 -0.57 -9.23
CA LEU A 286 16.74 0.09 -10.11
C LEU A 286 15.96 1.26 -9.51
N MET A 287 16.04 1.51 -8.20
CA MET A 287 15.23 2.54 -7.54
C MET A 287 16.06 3.76 -7.19
N VAL A 288 15.56 4.93 -7.53
CA VAL A 288 16.00 6.21 -6.97
C VAL A 288 14.95 6.70 -6.00
N ARG A 289 15.38 7.12 -4.80
CA ARG A 289 14.49 7.57 -3.75
C ARG A 289 15.15 8.64 -2.90
N ARG A 290 14.54 9.83 -2.87
CA ARG A 290 14.93 10.97 -2.03
C ARG A 290 13.71 11.49 -1.30
N LEU A 291 13.95 12.04 -0.10
CA LEU A 291 12.93 12.68 0.72
C LEU A 291 13.03 14.21 0.55
N LYS A 292 11.90 14.90 0.71
CA LYS A 292 11.88 16.37 0.72
C LYS A 292 12.80 16.95 1.78
N ALA A 293 12.82 16.32 2.97
CA ALA A 293 13.67 16.76 4.08
C ALA A 293 15.16 16.76 3.73
N ASP A 294 15.60 15.86 2.83
CA ASP A 294 17.01 15.71 2.47
C ASP A 294 17.44 16.67 1.35
N VAL A 295 16.53 16.98 0.41
CA VAL A 295 16.87 17.66 -0.85
C VAL A 295 16.25 19.06 -1.01
N LEU A 296 15.24 19.39 -0.21
CA LEU A 296 14.56 20.69 -0.17
C LEU A 296 14.67 21.30 1.23
N THR A 297 15.89 21.62 1.63
CA THR A 297 16.18 22.17 2.96
C THR A 297 15.50 23.52 3.20
N GLU A 298 15.16 24.25 2.14
CA GLU A 298 14.43 25.52 2.20
C GLU A 298 12.91 25.34 2.24
N LEU A 299 12.38 24.11 1.99
CA LEU A 299 10.95 23.87 2.05
C LEU A 299 10.48 23.94 3.51
N PRO A 300 9.54 24.83 3.83
CA PRO A 300 9.04 24.97 5.19
C PRO A 300 8.41 23.65 5.71
N PRO A 301 8.47 23.39 7.03
CA PRO A 301 8.02 22.13 7.58
C PRO A 301 6.51 21.91 7.42
N LYS A 302 6.12 20.66 7.24
CA LYS A 302 4.72 20.22 7.29
C LYS A 302 4.38 19.76 8.72
N ARG A 303 3.33 20.34 9.31
CA ARG A 303 2.87 20.02 10.66
C ARG A 303 1.46 19.43 10.58
N ARG A 304 1.26 18.30 11.24
CA ARG A 304 -0.06 17.66 11.36
C ARG A 304 -0.65 17.92 12.73
N GLN A 305 -1.94 18.22 12.76
CA GLN A 305 -2.70 18.46 13.98
C GLN A 305 -4.04 17.73 13.91
N LEU A 306 -4.39 17.05 14.98
CA LEU A 306 -5.70 16.43 15.14
C LEU A 306 -6.63 17.44 15.85
N ILE A 307 -7.71 17.82 15.20
CA ILE A 307 -8.76 18.66 15.75
C ILE A 307 -9.91 17.77 16.16
N THR A 308 -10.09 17.63 17.47
CA THR A 308 -11.13 16.77 18.01
C THR A 308 -12.38 17.59 18.33
N LEU A 309 -13.44 17.35 17.58
CA LEU A 309 -14.76 17.92 17.88
C LEU A 309 -15.39 17.17 19.06
N SER A 310 -16.06 17.92 19.94
CA SER A 310 -16.78 17.34 21.08
C SER A 310 -17.91 16.43 20.60
N ALA A 311 -18.06 15.26 21.23
CA ALA A 311 -19.17 14.35 21.01
C ALA A 311 -20.56 14.94 21.34
N ARG A 312 -20.59 16.10 22.00
CA ARG A 312 -21.83 16.79 22.42
C ARG A 312 -22.60 17.28 21.18
N GLY A 313 -23.82 16.79 20.99
CA GLY A 313 -24.63 17.06 19.80
C GLY A 313 -24.61 15.93 18.76
N TYR A 314 -23.63 15.02 18.82
CA TYR A 314 -23.47 13.91 17.85
C TYR A 314 -23.78 12.53 18.45
N SER A 315 -24.40 12.48 19.61
CA SER A 315 -24.63 11.25 20.37
C SER A 315 -25.42 10.18 19.60
N GLN A 316 -26.31 10.58 18.68
CA GLN A 316 -27.09 9.65 17.87
C GLN A 316 -26.20 8.96 16.83
N SER A 317 -25.37 9.70 16.10
CA SER A 317 -24.44 9.17 15.10
C SER A 317 -23.40 8.26 15.75
N LEU A 318 -22.79 8.68 16.87
CA LEU A 318 -21.83 7.89 17.62
C LEU A 318 -22.43 6.60 18.19
N LYS A 319 -23.67 6.64 18.68
CA LYS A 319 -24.39 5.42 19.11
C LYS A 319 -24.66 4.49 17.95
N ALA A 320 -24.99 5.01 16.76
CA ALA A 320 -25.16 4.20 15.56
C ALA A 320 -23.86 3.53 15.15
N GLU A 321 -22.73 4.27 15.16
CA GLU A 321 -21.40 3.71 14.90
C GLU A 321 -21.02 2.62 15.91
N ALA A 322 -21.18 2.89 17.21
CA ALA A 322 -20.84 1.94 18.28
C ALA A 322 -21.71 0.67 18.21
N LYS A 323 -23.03 0.82 17.96
CA LYS A 323 -23.93 -0.33 17.80
C LYS A 323 -23.60 -1.17 16.58
N LEU A 324 -23.23 -0.53 15.48
CA LEU A 324 -22.80 -1.22 14.28
C LEU A 324 -21.50 -1.98 14.54
N GLN A 325 -20.51 -1.34 15.17
CA GLN A 325 -19.23 -1.96 15.51
C GLN A 325 -19.43 -3.19 16.39
N GLN A 326 -20.26 -3.08 17.44
CA GLN A 326 -20.57 -4.19 18.33
C GLN A 326 -21.19 -5.37 17.57
N ARG A 327 -22.19 -5.13 16.71
CA ARG A 327 -22.81 -6.17 15.89
C ARG A 327 -21.81 -6.87 14.97
N VAL A 328 -20.92 -6.08 14.37
CA VAL A 328 -19.86 -6.59 13.48
C VAL A 328 -18.89 -7.48 14.23
N ASP A 329 -18.48 -7.07 15.42
CA ASP A 329 -17.57 -7.83 16.26
C ASP A 329 -18.23 -9.14 16.72
N GLU A 330 -19.49 -9.10 17.16
CA GLU A 330 -20.29 -10.29 17.55
C GLU A 330 -20.48 -11.27 16.37
N GLU A 331 -20.84 -10.78 15.19
CA GLU A 331 -21.02 -11.61 13.98
C GLU A 331 -19.69 -12.23 13.52
N ARG A 332 -18.61 -11.46 13.58
CA ARG A 332 -17.26 -11.95 13.26
C ARG A 332 -16.83 -13.03 14.23
N GLU A 333 -16.97 -12.81 15.53
CA GLU A 333 -16.63 -13.80 16.55
C GLU A 333 -17.42 -15.09 16.39
N ALA A 334 -18.71 -15.00 16.06
CA ALA A 334 -19.54 -16.18 15.80
C ALA A 334 -19.04 -16.98 14.58
N LEU A 335 -18.73 -16.31 13.48
CA LEU A 335 -18.21 -16.94 12.26
C LEU A 335 -16.79 -17.48 12.43
N GLU A 336 -15.94 -16.80 13.22
CA GLU A 336 -14.61 -17.30 13.58
C GLU A 336 -14.71 -18.56 14.42
N LEU A 337 -15.64 -18.61 15.37
CA LEU A 337 -15.90 -19.79 16.17
C LEU A 337 -16.39 -20.96 15.29
N GLU A 338 -17.33 -20.72 14.37
CA GLU A 338 -17.82 -21.75 13.43
C GLU A 338 -16.69 -22.28 12.57
N ARG A 339 -15.82 -21.41 12.05
CA ARG A 339 -14.63 -21.78 11.29
C ARG A 339 -13.69 -22.68 12.11
N ASP A 340 -13.39 -22.25 13.34
CA ASP A 340 -12.44 -22.96 14.21
C ASP A 340 -12.98 -24.33 14.63
N LEU A 341 -14.29 -24.42 14.88
CA LEU A 341 -14.96 -25.70 15.14
C LEU A 341 -14.91 -26.63 13.92
N ALA A 342 -15.22 -26.11 12.73
CA ALA A 342 -15.16 -26.87 11.48
C ALA A 342 -13.74 -27.38 11.19
N ASP A 343 -12.71 -26.56 11.47
CA ASP A 343 -11.32 -26.95 11.35
C ASP A 343 -10.94 -28.07 12.37
N ALA A 344 -11.39 -27.94 13.61
CA ALA A 344 -11.12 -28.89 14.68
C ALA A 344 -11.69 -30.30 14.41
N ILE A 345 -12.87 -30.39 13.78
CA ILE A 345 -13.50 -31.69 13.41
C ILE A 345 -13.12 -32.16 12.00
N GLY A 346 -12.37 -31.36 11.23
CA GLY A 346 -11.96 -31.71 9.87
C GLY A 346 -13.07 -31.60 8.80
N ASP A 347 -14.17 -30.90 9.09
CA ASP A 347 -15.25 -30.65 8.12
C ASP A 347 -14.85 -29.55 7.13
N THR A 348 -14.31 -29.97 5.99
CA THR A 348 -13.82 -29.06 4.94
C THR A 348 -14.91 -28.23 4.28
N GLU A 349 -16.15 -28.76 4.18
CA GLU A 349 -17.27 -28.00 3.60
C GLU A 349 -17.78 -26.92 4.57
N ALA A 350 -17.96 -27.24 5.84
CA ALA A 350 -18.36 -26.28 6.86
C ALA A 350 -17.32 -25.18 7.00
N TYR A 351 -16.03 -25.53 7.03
CA TYR A 351 -14.94 -24.54 7.02
C TYR A 351 -15.01 -23.64 5.78
N GLY A 352 -15.18 -24.20 4.59
CA GLY A 352 -15.31 -23.42 3.35
C GLY A 352 -16.48 -22.45 3.38
N ARG A 353 -17.64 -22.89 3.90
CA ARG A 353 -18.81 -22.01 4.09
C ARG A 353 -18.56 -20.90 5.10
N ALA A 354 -17.97 -21.20 6.26
CA ALA A 354 -17.62 -20.21 7.28
C ALA A 354 -16.63 -19.15 6.77
N VAL A 355 -15.59 -19.56 6.04
CA VAL A 355 -14.63 -18.65 5.40
C VAL A 355 -15.31 -17.77 4.34
N GLN A 356 -16.22 -18.32 3.56
CA GLN A 356 -16.97 -17.56 2.56
C GLN A 356 -17.93 -16.57 3.24
N ALA A 357 -18.62 -16.97 4.30
CA ALA A 357 -19.49 -16.11 5.11
C ALA A 357 -18.68 -14.98 5.76
N LEU A 358 -17.51 -15.26 6.34
CA LEU A 358 -16.60 -14.23 6.86
C LEU A 358 -16.20 -13.21 5.79
N ARG A 359 -15.90 -13.66 4.57
CA ARG A 359 -15.57 -12.77 3.45
C ARG A 359 -16.75 -11.90 3.02
N GLN A 360 -17.93 -12.47 2.94
CA GLN A 360 -19.15 -11.75 2.58
C GLN A 360 -19.57 -10.79 3.70
N GLY A 361 -19.49 -11.23 4.96
CA GLY A 361 -19.74 -10.40 6.14
C GLY A 361 -18.83 -9.18 6.18
N VAL A 362 -17.52 -9.33 5.91
CA VAL A 362 -16.59 -8.20 5.82
C VAL A 362 -17.01 -7.17 4.77
N LEU A 363 -17.52 -7.60 3.60
CA LEU A 363 -17.97 -6.70 2.55
C LEU A 363 -19.26 -5.97 2.95
N ALA A 364 -20.26 -6.70 3.44
CA ALA A 364 -21.52 -6.10 3.92
C ALA A 364 -21.30 -5.14 5.09
N THR A 365 -20.40 -5.50 5.99
CA THR A 365 -19.95 -4.66 7.09
C THR A 365 -19.29 -3.37 6.61
N PHE A 366 -18.41 -3.47 5.64
CA PHE A 366 -17.73 -2.31 5.07
C PHE A 366 -18.73 -1.33 4.43
N GLU A 367 -19.75 -1.82 3.74
CA GLU A 367 -20.82 -0.99 3.18
C GLU A 367 -21.63 -0.29 4.29
N GLN A 368 -21.99 -1.00 5.36
CA GLN A 368 -22.71 -0.42 6.49
C GLN A 368 -21.85 0.61 7.24
N MET A 369 -20.58 0.31 7.49
CA MET A 369 -19.63 1.25 8.09
C MET A 369 -19.45 2.51 7.24
N THR A 370 -19.36 2.35 5.92
CA THR A 370 -19.29 3.49 4.99
C THR A 370 -20.53 4.36 5.06
N ARG A 371 -21.71 3.77 5.16
CA ARG A 371 -22.98 4.52 5.28
C ARG A 371 -23.06 5.30 6.60
N VAL A 372 -22.80 4.65 7.73
CA VAL A 372 -22.87 5.31 9.05
C VAL A 372 -21.80 6.40 9.17
N ARG A 373 -20.60 6.14 8.63
CA ARG A 373 -19.54 7.14 8.55
C ARG A 373 -19.93 8.34 7.69
N HIS A 374 -20.64 8.12 6.57
CA HIS A 374 -21.19 9.19 5.74
C HIS A 374 -22.22 10.04 6.52
N GLU A 375 -23.14 9.41 7.24
CA GLU A 375 -24.12 10.12 8.09
C GLU A 375 -23.41 10.99 9.16
N THR A 376 -22.36 10.47 9.79
CA THR A 376 -21.53 11.21 10.75
C THR A 376 -20.78 12.37 10.08
N ALA A 377 -20.28 12.16 8.87
CA ALA A 377 -19.56 13.17 8.10
C ALA A 377 -20.46 14.35 7.73
N VAL A 378 -21.65 14.08 7.22
CA VAL A 378 -22.67 15.11 6.92
C VAL A 378 -23.05 15.87 8.19
N ALA A 379 -23.26 15.17 9.30
CA ALA A 379 -23.62 15.80 10.58
C ALA A 379 -22.53 16.76 11.10
N LYS A 380 -21.24 16.44 10.91
CA LYS A 380 -20.14 17.29 11.38
C LYS A 380 -19.74 18.40 10.40
N ALA A 381 -20.18 18.35 9.14
CA ALA A 381 -19.77 19.30 8.10
C ALA A 381 -20.01 20.78 8.47
N PRO A 382 -21.12 21.16 9.13
CA PRO A 382 -21.29 22.55 9.61
C PRO A 382 -20.22 22.99 10.61
N ALA A 383 -19.84 22.11 11.55
CA ALA A 383 -18.79 22.43 12.51
C ALA A 383 -17.39 22.52 11.85
N VAL A 384 -17.16 21.73 10.80
CA VAL A 384 -15.95 21.85 9.98
C VAL A 384 -15.92 23.18 9.24
N ALA A 385 -17.05 23.63 8.70
CA ALA A 385 -17.18 24.92 8.04
C ALA A 385 -16.92 26.07 9.02
N GLU A 386 -17.48 26.03 10.22
CA GLU A 386 -17.24 27.02 11.29
C GLU A 386 -15.75 27.07 11.66
N HIS A 387 -15.10 25.91 11.79
CA HIS A 387 -13.66 25.84 12.03
C HIS A 387 -12.86 26.45 10.88
N ALA A 388 -13.22 26.16 9.62
CA ALA A 388 -12.60 26.73 8.43
C ALA A 388 -12.76 28.26 8.37
N ILE A 389 -13.91 28.80 8.74
CA ILE A 389 -14.17 30.25 8.84
C ILE A 389 -13.24 30.88 9.87
N GLY A 390 -13.09 30.26 11.06
CA GLY A 390 -12.14 30.75 12.07
C GLY A 390 -10.68 30.76 11.57
N LEU A 391 -10.28 29.80 10.76
CA LEU A 391 -8.94 29.79 10.16
C LEU A 391 -8.75 30.91 9.11
N LEU A 392 -9.79 31.26 8.35
CA LEU A 392 -9.75 32.32 7.36
C LEU A 392 -9.57 33.72 7.96
N GLU A 393 -9.74 33.88 9.27
CA GLU A 393 -9.38 35.12 9.97
C GLU A 393 -7.85 35.33 10.03
N SER A 394 -7.09 34.22 9.97
CA SER A 394 -5.62 34.22 10.12
C SER A 394 -4.84 33.74 8.92
N THR A 395 -5.52 33.24 7.88
CA THR A 395 -4.90 32.72 6.65
C THR A 395 -5.54 33.37 5.42
N ASP A 396 -4.74 33.66 4.40
CA ASP A 396 -5.25 34.24 3.16
C ASP A 396 -6.04 33.24 2.35
N LYS A 397 -5.54 32.00 2.25
CA LYS A 397 -6.17 30.91 1.49
C LYS A 397 -6.18 29.60 2.26
N LEU A 398 -7.23 28.83 2.07
CA LEU A 398 -7.48 27.56 2.76
C LEU A 398 -7.87 26.47 1.76
N VAL A 399 -7.34 25.28 1.96
CA VAL A 399 -7.77 24.07 1.26
C VAL A 399 -8.58 23.20 2.22
N VAL A 400 -9.78 22.79 1.80
CA VAL A 400 -10.62 21.87 2.56
C VAL A 400 -10.80 20.59 1.75
N MET A 401 -10.43 19.45 2.34
CA MET A 401 -10.51 18.14 1.71
C MET A 401 -11.64 17.31 2.34
N ALA A 402 -12.51 16.75 1.52
CA ALA A 402 -13.62 15.90 1.94
C ALA A 402 -13.63 14.58 1.15
N HIS A 403 -14.27 13.56 1.69
CA HIS A 403 -14.41 12.26 1.02
C HIS A 403 -15.73 12.14 0.27
N TYR A 404 -16.83 12.62 0.87
CA TYR A 404 -18.18 12.52 0.31
C TYR A 404 -18.59 13.79 -0.43
N HIS A 405 -19.31 13.62 -1.52
CA HIS A 405 -19.77 14.74 -2.35
C HIS A 405 -20.74 15.68 -1.62
N ASP A 406 -21.64 15.12 -0.80
CA ASP A 406 -22.61 15.90 -0.05
C ASP A 406 -21.92 16.81 0.97
N VAL A 407 -20.81 16.35 1.56
CA VAL A 407 -19.98 17.16 2.46
C VAL A 407 -19.29 18.27 1.68
N VAL A 408 -18.78 17.99 0.47
CA VAL A 408 -18.24 19.03 -0.43
C VAL A 408 -19.29 20.08 -0.72
N ASP A 409 -20.51 19.67 -1.06
CA ASP A 409 -21.61 20.58 -1.40
C ASP A 409 -22.00 21.47 -0.20
N ILE A 410 -22.12 20.89 1.01
CA ILE A 410 -22.37 21.64 2.28
C ILE A 410 -21.26 22.64 2.57
N LEU A 411 -20.00 22.23 2.43
CA LEU A 411 -18.85 23.10 2.69
C LEU A 411 -18.77 24.25 1.67
N CYS A 412 -19.08 23.99 0.39
CA CYS A 412 -19.12 25.02 -0.64
C CYS A 412 -20.20 26.06 -0.35
N GLU A 413 -21.37 25.64 0.08
CA GLU A 413 -22.47 26.54 0.45
C GLU A 413 -22.12 27.39 1.67
N ALA A 414 -21.60 26.74 2.73
CA ALA A 414 -21.27 27.42 3.98
C ALA A 414 -20.11 28.42 3.85
N LEU A 415 -19.19 28.19 2.92
CA LEU A 415 -17.99 29.02 2.70
C LEU A 415 -18.11 29.98 1.51
N ALA A 416 -19.29 30.05 0.86
CA ALA A 416 -19.49 30.79 -0.39
C ALA A 416 -19.06 32.26 -0.34
N GLU A 417 -19.25 32.94 0.80
CA GLU A 417 -18.90 34.35 0.99
C GLU A 417 -17.38 34.63 0.90
N TYR A 418 -16.55 33.59 1.05
CA TYR A 418 -15.09 33.70 1.01
C TYR A 418 -14.50 33.45 -0.38
N GLY A 419 -15.33 33.31 -1.42
CA GLY A 419 -14.87 32.93 -2.76
C GLY A 419 -14.38 31.49 -2.78
N VAL A 420 -15.27 30.58 -3.19
CA VAL A 420 -15.03 29.13 -3.20
C VAL A 420 -14.89 28.61 -4.62
N VAL A 421 -13.90 27.77 -4.85
CA VAL A 421 -13.86 26.87 -6.00
C VAL A 421 -13.87 25.43 -5.50
N SER A 422 -14.51 24.53 -6.25
CA SER A 422 -14.55 23.13 -5.90
C SER A 422 -13.97 22.22 -6.97
N LEU A 423 -13.52 21.02 -6.56
CA LEU A 423 -13.02 19.99 -7.44
C LEU A 423 -13.44 18.61 -6.95
N THR A 424 -14.23 17.92 -7.78
CA THR A 424 -14.75 16.59 -7.46
C THR A 424 -14.56 15.59 -8.62
N GLY A 425 -14.95 14.35 -8.38
CA GLY A 425 -15.01 13.33 -9.42
C GLY A 425 -16.02 13.63 -10.53
N ARG A 426 -17.02 14.48 -10.27
CA ARG A 426 -18.08 14.85 -11.23
C ARG A 426 -17.60 15.84 -12.30
N ASP A 427 -16.50 16.56 -12.03
CA ASP A 427 -16.04 17.67 -12.88
C ASP A 427 -15.26 17.19 -14.09
N SER A 428 -15.47 17.87 -15.22
CA SER A 428 -14.66 17.66 -16.41
C SER A 428 -13.21 18.14 -16.19
N GLN A 429 -12.29 17.66 -16.99
CA GLN A 429 -10.87 18.02 -16.85
C GLN A 429 -10.63 19.53 -17.02
N ALA A 430 -11.36 20.19 -17.91
CA ALA A 430 -11.28 21.64 -18.11
C ALA A 430 -11.76 22.41 -16.87
N VAL A 431 -12.87 22.00 -16.25
CA VAL A 431 -13.41 22.60 -15.01
C VAL A 431 -12.42 22.44 -13.87
N ARG A 432 -11.84 21.24 -13.70
CA ARG A 432 -10.83 20.98 -12.67
C ARG A 432 -9.62 21.89 -12.80
N GLN A 433 -9.11 22.03 -14.03
CA GLN A 433 -7.95 22.88 -14.28
C GLN A 433 -8.28 24.36 -14.02
N HIS A 434 -9.44 24.80 -14.46
CA HIS A 434 -9.90 26.17 -14.21
C HIS A 434 -10.02 26.46 -12.71
N ALA A 435 -10.58 25.55 -11.92
CA ALA A 435 -10.68 25.69 -10.46
C ALA A 435 -9.30 25.85 -9.80
N VAL A 436 -8.32 25.04 -10.22
CA VAL A 436 -6.95 25.14 -9.73
C VAL A 436 -6.30 26.47 -10.12
N ASP A 437 -6.37 26.83 -11.42
CA ASP A 437 -5.77 28.06 -11.94
C ASP A 437 -6.37 29.29 -11.24
N THR A 438 -7.69 29.32 -11.06
CA THR A 438 -8.41 30.40 -10.36
C THR A 438 -7.99 30.48 -8.88
N PHE A 439 -7.95 29.33 -8.18
CA PHE A 439 -7.50 29.32 -6.78
C PHE A 439 -6.06 29.84 -6.62
N GLN A 440 -5.17 29.50 -7.55
CA GLN A 440 -3.77 29.91 -7.48
C GLN A 440 -3.58 31.41 -7.77
N THR A 441 -4.40 32.01 -8.64
CA THR A 441 -4.13 33.36 -9.17
C THR A 441 -5.10 34.45 -8.70
N ASP A 442 -6.35 34.11 -8.37
CA ASP A 442 -7.36 35.08 -7.94
C ASP A 442 -7.33 35.27 -6.41
N PRO A 443 -7.00 36.45 -5.91
CA PRO A 443 -6.98 36.76 -4.47
C PRO A 443 -8.38 36.72 -3.83
N ASN A 444 -9.46 36.88 -4.60
CA ASN A 444 -10.82 36.83 -4.08
C ASN A 444 -11.29 35.38 -3.87
N VAL A 445 -10.63 34.40 -4.47
CA VAL A 445 -10.91 32.97 -4.28
C VAL A 445 -10.02 32.46 -3.16
N ARG A 446 -10.57 32.46 -1.94
CA ARG A 446 -9.82 32.14 -0.72
C ARG A 446 -9.96 30.68 -0.29
N VAL A 447 -10.96 29.95 -0.80
CA VAL A 447 -11.21 28.57 -0.39
C VAL A 447 -11.23 27.63 -1.59
N PHE A 448 -10.48 26.53 -1.48
CA PHE A 448 -10.54 25.40 -2.38
C PHE A 448 -11.15 24.20 -1.65
N VAL A 449 -12.31 23.72 -2.10
CA VAL A 449 -12.94 22.52 -1.55
C VAL A 449 -12.75 21.35 -2.51
N GLY A 450 -12.04 20.30 -2.09
CA GLY A 450 -11.69 19.18 -2.94
C GLY A 450 -12.09 17.82 -2.42
N SER A 451 -12.54 16.94 -3.31
CA SER A 451 -12.63 15.52 -2.98
C SER A 451 -11.23 14.92 -2.86
N ILE A 452 -10.91 14.23 -1.75
CA ILE A 452 -9.59 13.63 -1.48
C ILE A 452 -9.08 12.82 -2.68
N GLN A 453 -9.93 12.00 -3.31
CA GLN A 453 -9.55 11.17 -4.44
C GLN A 453 -9.34 11.97 -5.73
N ALA A 454 -10.17 12.97 -6.00
CA ALA A 454 -10.09 13.75 -7.23
C ALA A 454 -9.01 14.85 -7.14
N ALA A 455 -8.86 15.50 -5.99
CA ALA A 455 -7.87 16.52 -5.73
C ALA A 455 -6.50 15.94 -5.31
N GLY A 456 -6.47 14.69 -4.88
CA GLY A 456 -5.24 14.00 -4.47
C GLY A 456 -4.25 13.73 -5.61
N VAL A 457 -4.62 13.91 -6.89
CA VAL A 457 -3.78 13.52 -8.03
C VAL A 457 -3.42 14.74 -8.90
N GLY A 458 -2.11 15.05 -8.97
CA GLY A 458 -1.52 15.92 -10.00
C GLY A 458 -1.80 17.42 -9.93
N LEU A 459 -2.39 17.91 -8.85
CA LEU A 459 -2.66 19.34 -8.68
C LEU A 459 -1.55 20.06 -7.90
N THR A 460 -1.45 21.36 -8.08
CA THR A 460 -0.59 22.27 -7.29
C THR A 460 -1.47 23.30 -6.60
N LEU A 461 -1.43 23.33 -5.27
CA LEU A 461 -2.25 24.23 -4.44
C LEU A 461 -1.36 25.02 -3.46
N THR A 462 -0.18 25.46 -3.93
CA THR A 462 0.82 26.15 -3.11
C THR A 462 0.43 27.57 -2.69
N ALA A 463 -0.66 28.11 -3.24
CA ALA A 463 -1.24 29.37 -2.77
C ALA A 463 -1.81 29.29 -1.34
N ALA A 464 -2.04 28.08 -0.81
CA ALA A 464 -2.46 27.86 0.56
C ALA A 464 -1.37 27.16 1.37
N SER A 465 -1.23 27.56 2.62
CA SER A 465 -0.37 26.89 3.62
C SER A 465 -1.18 26.17 4.71
N THR A 466 -2.52 26.19 4.63
CA THR A 466 -3.37 25.49 5.58
C THR A 466 -4.32 24.54 4.85
N VAL A 467 -4.38 23.29 5.31
CA VAL A 467 -5.25 22.24 4.76
C VAL A 467 -6.08 21.64 5.88
N VAL A 468 -7.38 21.60 5.69
CA VAL A 468 -8.33 20.99 6.62
C VAL A 468 -8.92 19.74 5.98
N PHE A 469 -8.79 18.61 6.62
CA PHE A 469 -9.49 17.38 6.24
C PHE A 469 -10.79 17.28 7.04
N ALA A 470 -11.91 17.47 6.35
CA ALA A 470 -13.23 17.25 6.90
C ALA A 470 -13.45 15.77 7.24
N GLU A 471 -12.86 14.89 6.45
CA GLU A 471 -12.90 13.42 6.60
C GLU A 471 -11.56 12.82 6.18
N LEU A 472 -11.35 11.56 6.52
CA LEU A 472 -10.18 10.80 6.12
C LEU A 472 -10.53 9.78 5.03
N ASP A 473 -9.59 9.43 4.19
CA ASP A 473 -9.72 8.28 3.28
C ASP A 473 -9.30 6.99 4.00
N TRP A 474 -9.87 5.85 3.59
CA TRP A 474 -9.48 4.54 4.09
C TRP A 474 -8.05 4.14 3.71
N VAL A 475 -7.49 4.79 2.72
CA VAL A 475 -6.14 4.56 2.20
C VAL A 475 -5.22 5.70 2.64
N PRO A 476 -4.23 5.43 3.51
CA PRO A 476 -3.28 6.44 4.00
C PRO A 476 -2.59 7.23 2.88
N GLY A 477 -2.21 6.53 1.81
CA GLY A 477 -1.56 7.14 0.66
C GLY A 477 -2.37 8.25 0.00
N ASN A 478 -3.72 8.14 -0.04
CA ASN A 478 -4.58 9.17 -0.61
C ASN A 478 -4.57 10.44 0.25
N VAL A 479 -4.54 10.30 1.57
CA VAL A 479 -4.47 11.42 2.51
C VAL A 479 -3.13 12.14 2.36
N SER A 480 -2.01 11.39 2.42
CA SER A 480 -0.67 11.95 2.20
C SER A 480 -0.53 12.63 0.84
N GLN A 481 -1.11 12.06 -0.22
CA GLN A 481 -1.12 12.69 -1.54
C GLN A 481 -1.86 14.03 -1.55
N ALA A 482 -3.02 14.10 -0.89
CA ALA A 482 -3.79 15.32 -0.80
C ALA A 482 -3.07 16.40 0.05
N GLU A 483 -2.43 16.02 1.16
CA GLU A 483 -1.57 16.92 1.95
C GLU A 483 -0.46 17.55 1.10
N ASP A 484 0.19 16.72 0.27
CA ASP A 484 1.34 17.14 -0.55
C ASP A 484 0.96 18.01 -1.76
N ARG A 485 -0.33 18.35 -1.94
CA ARG A 485 -0.75 19.35 -2.94
C ARG A 485 -0.34 20.79 -2.52
N CYS A 486 -0.30 21.06 -1.24
CA CYS A 486 0.17 22.34 -0.70
C CYS A 486 1.65 22.30 -0.29
N HIS A 487 2.17 21.15 0.17
CA HIS A 487 3.55 20.98 0.61
C HIS A 487 4.46 20.45 -0.50
N ARG A 488 4.87 21.31 -1.40
CA ARG A 488 5.73 20.96 -2.55
C ARG A 488 6.56 22.18 -3.01
N ILE A 489 7.44 21.96 -4.00
CA ILE A 489 8.26 23.01 -4.62
C ILE A 489 7.38 24.23 -4.95
N GLY A 490 7.82 25.41 -4.50
CA GLY A 490 7.09 26.68 -4.65
C GLY A 490 6.27 27.08 -3.43
N GLN A 491 6.23 26.27 -2.37
CA GLN A 491 5.65 26.67 -1.08
C GLN A 491 6.67 27.46 -0.26
N THR A 492 6.27 28.63 0.21
CA THR A 492 7.10 29.55 1.00
C THR A 492 6.77 29.52 2.50
N ASP A 493 5.61 28.99 2.85
CA ASP A 493 5.11 28.99 4.23
C ASP A 493 5.04 27.58 4.83
N SER A 494 5.14 27.50 6.16
CA SER A 494 4.95 26.25 6.89
C SER A 494 3.53 25.72 6.67
N VAL A 495 3.41 24.47 6.20
CA VAL A 495 2.11 23.89 5.88
C VAL A 495 1.50 23.25 7.12
N LEU A 496 0.33 23.77 7.51
CA LEU A 496 -0.48 23.22 8.60
C LEU A 496 -1.55 22.29 8.02
N ILE A 497 -1.52 21.02 8.44
CA ILE A 497 -2.50 20.01 8.09
C ILE A 497 -3.36 19.72 9.32
N GLN A 498 -4.66 19.93 9.21
CA GLN A 498 -5.59 19.66 10.30
C GLN A 498 -6.58 18.55 9.91
N HIS A 499 -6.60 17.49 10.67
CA HIS A 499 -7.57 16.41 10.54
C HIS A 499 -8.69 16.61 11.55
N VAL A 500 -9.90 16.93 11.08
CA VAL A 500 -11.05 17.17 11.95
C VAL A 500 -11.81 15.88 12.18
N VAL A 501 -11.74 15.35 13.40
CA VAL A 501 -12.38 14.11 13.80
C VAL A 501 -13.38 14.35 14.94
N LEU A 502 -14.39 13.50 15.02
CA LEU A 502 -15.31 13.49 16.13
C LEU A 502 -14.82 12.50 17.18
N ASP A 503 -14.74 12.94 18.43
CA ASP A 503 -14.29 12.06 19.53
C ASP A 503 -15.12 10.78 19.62
N GLY A 504 -14.44 9.62 19.70
CA GLY A 504 -15.06 8.30 19.73
C GLY A 504 -15.58 7.77 18.38
N SER A 505 -15.41 8.51 17.28
CA SER A 505 -15.85 8.08 15.95
C SER A 505 -14.90 7.09 15.27
N ILE A 506 -15.38 6.48 14.19
CA ILE A 506 -14.55 5.65 13.28
C ILE A 506 -13.39 6.49 12.69
N ASP A 507 -13.62 7.77 12.37
CA ASP A 507 -12.59 8.66 11.85
C ASP A 507 -11.45 8.89 12.85
N ALA A 508 -11.73 9.01 14.14
CA ALA A 508 -10.71 9.16 15.17
C ALA A 508 -9.81 7.91 15.25
N ARG A 509 -10.41 6.72 15.14
CA ARG A 509 -9.65 5.45 15.07
C ARG A 509 -8.85 5.32 13.78
N LEU A 510 -9.41 5.73 12.65
CA LEU A 510 -8.68 5.76 11.38
C LEU A 510 -7.47 6.68 11.43
N ALA A 511 -7.55 7.84 12.06
CA ALA A 511 -6.42 8.75 12.22
C ALA A 511 -5.24 8.05 12.90
N GLN A 512 -5.49 7.28 13.95
CA GLN A 512 -4.45 6.50 14.65
C GLN A 512 -3.80 5.47 13.72
N VAL A 513 -4.62 4.72 12.96
CA VAL A 513 -4.14 3.68 12.02
C VAL A 513 -3.33 4.26 10.88
N LEU A 514 -3.69 5.47 10.42
CA LEU A 514 -2.92 6.15 9.38
C LEU A 514 -1.48 6.40 9.84
N VAL A 515 -1.30 6.80 11.10
CA VAL A 515 0.03 6.99 11.71
C VAL A 515 0.82 5.68 11.74
N ASP A 516 0.19 4.58 12.20
CA ASP A 516 0.87 3.28 12.36
C ASP A 516 1.26 2.64 11.01
N LYS A 517 0.39 2.72 10.01
CA LYS A 517 0.68 2.19 8.66
C LYS A 517 1.77 2.99 7.94
N GLN A 518 1.82 4.29 8.14
CA GLN A 518 2.85 5.12 7.55
C GLN A 518 4.24 4.70 8.04
N ALA A 519 4.40 4.39 9.31
CA ALA A 519 5.67 3.91 9.88
C ALA A 519 6.20 2.62 9.21
N ILE A 520 5.30 1.70 8.79
CA ILE A 520 5.69 0.49 8.06
C ILE A 520 6.15 0.82 6.63
N ILE A 521 5.44 1.71 5.96
CA ILE A 521 5.76 2.14 4.59
C ILE A 521 7.13 2.84 4.58
N ASP A 522 7.34 3.77 5.51
CA ASP A 522 8.57 4.54 5.63
C ASP A 522 9.78 3.62 5.88
N ARG A 523 9.63 2.57 6.69
CA ARG A 523 10.70 1.61 6.95
C ARG A 523 11.12 0.81 5.71
N VAL A 524 10.18 0.44 4.84
CA VAL A 524 10.49 -0.30 3.61
C VAL A 524 11.08 0.59 2.53
N VAL A 525 10.60 1.83 2.46
CA VAL A 525 10.95 2.75 1.36
C VAL A 525 12.11 3.66 1.75
N ASP A 526 12.16 4.13 3.00
CA ASP A 526 13.07 5.19 3.43
C ASP A 526 14.23 4.70 4.32
N GLY A 527 14.12 3.54 4.95
CA GLY A 527 15.19 2.92 5.77
C GLY A 527 15.46 3.66 7.08
N GLY A 528 14.93 3.14 8.18
CA GLY A 528 15.49 3.39 9.51
C GLY A 528 15.17 4.71 10.18
N GLY A 529 13.95 5.17 10.13
CA GLY A 529 13.43 6.02 11.19
C GLY A 529 13.14 5.17 12.41
N THR A 530 13.72 5.48 13.58
CA THR A 530 13.30 4.90 14.86
C THR A 530 11.82 5.18 15.03
N ALA A 531 10.99 4.14 14.88
CA ALA A 531 9.58 4.25 15.20
C ALA A 531 9.44 4.70 16.66
N PRO A 532 8.61 5.70 16.97
CA PRO A 532 8.29 5.98 18.35
C PRO A 532 7.68 4.72 18.96
N ASN A 533 8.16 4.36 20.15
CA ASN A 533 7.71 3.22 20.93
C ASN A 533 6.23 3.45 21.32
N MET A 534 5.30 3.01 20.51
CA MET A 534 3.86 3.03 20.80
C MET A 534 3.34 1.60 20.66
N GLU A 535 2.71 1.11 21.71
CA GLU A 535 2.06 -0.21 21.70
C GLU A 535 1.00 -0.26 20.58
N PRO A 536 0.95 -1.33 19.78
CA PRO A 536 0.03 -1.42 18.65
C PRO A 536 -1.41 -1.57 19.16
N VAL A 537 -2.27 -0.62 18.82
CA VAL A 537 -3.71 -0.83 18.89
C VAL A 537 -4.09 -1.69 17.68
N GLU A 538 -4.40 -2.96 17.92
CA GLU A 538 -4.88 -3.87 16.89
C GLU A 538 -6.22 -3.40 16.34
N LEU A 539 -6.20 -2.78 15.16
CA LEU A 539 -7.36 -2.82 14.29
C LEU A 539 -7.53 -4.24 13.75
N PRO A 540 -8.73 -4.69 13.44
CA PRO A 540 -8.94 -5.96 12.79
C PRO A 540 -8.37 -5.89 11.36
N SER A 541 -7.04 -5.91 11.25
CA SER A 541 -6.38 -6.36 10.05
C SER A 541 -6.81 -7.81 9.87
N ARG A 542 -7.19 -8.17 8.65
CA ARG A 542 -7.26 -9.54 8.18
C ARG A 542 -6.38 -10.44 9.02
N ILE A 543 -7.03 -11.36 9.70
CA ILE A 543 -6.50 -12.42 10.54
C ILE A 543 -5.02 -12.68 10.24
N ALA A 544 -4.12 -11.95 10.93
CA ALA A 544 -2.80 -12.47 11.18
C ALA A 544 -3.08 -13.68 12.06
N ARG A 545 -2.84 -14.88 11.55
CA ARG A 545 -2.72 -16.02 12.44
C ARG A 545 -1.69 -15.61 13.51
N LYS A 546 -2.15 -15.28 14.74
CA LYS A 546 -1.45 -15.86 15.86
C LYS A 546 -1.28 -17.33 15.48
N GLU A 547 -0.08 -17.83 15.40
CA GLU A 547 0.12 -19.21 15.79
C GLU A 547 -0.63 -19.28 17.11
N VAL A 548 -1.82 -19.84 17.08
CA VAL A 548 -2.44 -20.35 18.27
C VAL A 548 -1.50 -21.49 18.62
N THR A 549 -0.48 -21.19 19.41
CA THR A 549 -0.01 -22.14 20.39
C THR A 549 -1.29 -22.45 21.14
N VAL A 550 -1.94 -23.53 20.72
CA VAL A 550 -3.10 -24.06 21.41
C VAL A 550 -2.58 -24.27 22.81
N ALA A 551 -2.99 -23.39 23.73
CA ALA A 551 -2.57 -23.53 25.11
C ALA A 551 -3.00 -24.93 25.49
N SER A 552 -2.04 -25.75 25.94
CA SER A 552 -2.31 -27.11 26.34
C SER A 552 -3.46 -27.07 27.35
N VAL A 553 -4.58 -27.66 27.00
CA VAL A 553 -5.74 -27.76 27.88
C VAL A 553 -5.45 -28.92 28.82
N PRO A 554 -5.41 -28.71 30.16
CA PRO A 554 -5.22 -29.79 31.10
C PRO A 554 -6.18 -30.95 30.86
N GLU A 555 -5.72 -32.19 31.03
CA GLU A 555 -6.53 -33.38 30.71
C GLU A 555 -7.83 -33.42 31.52
N GLU A 556 -7.78 -32.96 32.80
CA GLU A 556 -8.95 -32.85 33.65
C GLU A 556 -10.01 -31.89 33.05
N GLN A 557 -9.57 -30.77 32.52
CA GLN A 557 -10.47 -29.82 31.83
C GLN A 557 -11.04 -30.40 30.54
N LYS A 558 -10.26 -31.17 29.76
CA LYS A 558 -10.78 -31.86 28.56
C LYS A 558 -11.89 -32.85 28.89
N VAL A 559 -11.71 -33.59 30.00
CA VAL A 559 -12.74 -34.52 30.47
C VAL A 559 -14.02 -33.78 30.87
N ALA A 560 -13.91 -32.67 31.59
CA ALA A 560 -15.06 -31.84 31.97
C ALA A 560 -15.76 -31.21 30.74
N ILE A 561 -14.98 -30.68 29.78
CA ILE A 561 -15.48 -30.15 28.52
C ILE A 561 -16.23 -31.24 27.72
N HIS A 562 -15.66 -32.43 27.63
CA HIS A 562 -16.27 -33.56 26.93
C HIS A 562 -17.55 -34.04 27.62
N ALA A 563 -17.57 -34.06 28.95
CA ALA A 563 -18.78 -34.34 29.71
C ALA A 563 -19.90 -33.32 29.46
N GLY A 564 -19.55 -32.03 29.38
CA GLY A 564 -20.49 -30.96 29.02
C GLY A 564 -21.07 -31.12 27.61
N LEU A 565 -20.24 -31.48 26.62
CA LEU A 565 -20.68 -31.78 25.25
C LEU A 565 -21.67 -32.95 25.22
N ARG A 566 -21.35 -34.04 25.91
CA ARG A 566 -22.20 -35.23 25.97
C ARG A 566 -23.52 -34.95 26.71
N LEU A 567 -23.49 -34.15 27.75
CA LEU A 567 -24.68 -33.74 28.47
C LEU A 567 -25.65 -32.96 27.56
N LEU A 568 -25.15 -31.94 26.86
CA LEU A 568 -25.98 -31.18 25.92
C LEU A 568 -26.48 -32.03 24.76
N ALA A 569 -25.63 -32.93 24.21
CA ALA A 569 -26.04 -33.87 23.17
C ALA A 569 -27.14 -34.82 23.62
N SER A 570 -27.14 -35.26 24.90
CA SER A 570 -28.20 -36.09 25.44
C SER A 570 -29.54 -35.35 25.62
N HIS A 571 -29.49 -34.04 25.77
CA HIS A 571 -30.65 -33.18 25.84
C HIS A 571 -31.15 -32.69 24.48
N ASP A 572 -30.43 -33.00 23.40
CA ASP A 572 -30.71 -32.60 22.02
C ASP A 572 -30.77 -33.79 21.06
N PRO A 573 -31.65 -34.79 21.32
CA PRO A 573 -31.76 -36.02 20.51
C PRO A 573 -32.34 -35.77 19.11
N ASP A 574 -32.99 -34.67 18.89
CA ASP A 574 -33.62 -34.25 17.63
C ASP A 574 -32.77 -33.33 16.77
N GLY A 575 -31.56 -32.98 17.23
CA GLY A 575 -30.62 -32.10 16.52
C GLY A 575 -31.12 -30.67 16.41
N ALA A 576 -31.68 -30.15 17.50
CA ALA A 576 -32.26 -28.80 17.66
C ALA A 576 -33.38 -28.45 16.65
N ARG A 577 -34.18 -29.45 16.26
CA ARG A 577 -35.37 -29.25 15.42
C ARG A 577 -36.51 -28.60 16.19
N ASP A 578 -36.69 -28.98 17.47
CA ASP A 578 -37.66 -28.39 18.35
C ASP A 578 -37.06 -27.30 19.23
N ARG A 579 -37.74 -26.14 19.34
CA ARG A 579 -37.35 -25.02 20.22
C ARG A 579 -37.86 -25.28 21.64
N ASN A 580 -37.10 -26.02 22.44
CA ASN A 580 -37.44 -26.40 23.80
C ASN A 580 -36.51 -25.79 24.87
N ASP A 581 -35.56 -24.92 24.47
CA ASP A 581 -34.58 -24.27 25.33
C ASP A 581 -33.66 -25.25 26.11
N VAL A 582 -33.55 -26.50 25.66
CA VAL A 582 -32.74 -27.56 26.26
C VAL A 582 -31.85 -28.17 25.19
N GLY A 583 -30.58 -28.49 25.54
CA GLY A 583 -29.60 -29.01 24.58
C GLY A 583 -28.94 -27.90 23.78
N TYR A 584 -28.48 -28.24 22.56
CA TYR A 584 -27.81 -27.30 21.67
C TYR A 584 -28.79 -26.37 20.94
N SER A 585 -28.32 -25.17 20.61
CA SER A 585 -29.00 -24.34 19.61
C SER A 585 -28.85 -24.96 18.21
N SER A 586 -29.72 -24.57 17.27
CA SER A 586 -29.67 -25.07 15.89
C SER A 586 -28.35 -24.78 15.19
N SER A 587 -27.63 -23.73 15.57
CA SER A 587 -26.30 -23.40 15.03
C SER A 587 -25.19 -24.28 15.62
N ASP A 588 -25.31 -24.72 16.87
CA ASP A 588 -24.25 -25.44 17.57
C ASP A 588 -24.47 -26.97 17.58
N SER A 589 -25.68 -27.44 17.26
CA SER A 589 -26.09 -28.85 17.39
C SER A 589 -25.20 -29.79 16.58
N ARG A 590 -24.98 -29.51 15.31
CA ARG A 590 -24.13 -30.36 14.44
C ARG A 590 -22.72 -30.54 14.98
N PHE A 591 -22.10 -29.44 15.42
CA PHE A 591 -20.73 -29.46 15.93
C PHE A 591 -20.66 -30.05 17.33
N GLY A 592 -21.62 -29.71 18.19
CA GLY A 592 -21.71 -30.25 19.53
C GLY A 592 -21.84 -31.78 19.52
N HIS A 593 -22.72 -32.33 18.70
CA HIS A 593 -22.88 -33.78 18.53
C HIS A 593 -21.64 -34.44 17.97
N ALA A 594 -20.99 -33.84 16.96
CA ALA A 594 -19.75 -34.40 16.37
C ALA A 594 -18.60 -34.47 17.39
N LEU A 595 -18.43 -33.43 18.23
CA LEU A 595 -17.40 -33.44 19.28
C LEU A 595 -17.75 -34.35 20.44
N ALA A 596 -19.03 -34.47 20.81
CA ALA A 596 -19.52 -35.36 21.86
C ALA A 596 -19.31 -36.85 21.51
N ALA A 597 -19.32 -37.20 20.21
CA ALA A 597 -19.15 -38.55 19.71
C ALA A 597 -17.68 -39.02 19.64
N LEU A 598 -16.71 -38.14 19.83
CA LEU A 598 -15.29 -38.49 19.87
C LEU A 598 -14.94 -39.28 21.13
N ASP A 599 -13.91 -40.13 21.09
CA ASP A 599 -13.42 -40.83 22.27
C ASP A 599 -12.65 -39.90 23.21
N HIS A 600 -11.89 -38.93 22.67
CA HIS A 600 -11.13 -37.91 23.39
C HIS A 600 -10.97 -36.65 22.54
N LEU A 601 -10.74 -35.53 23.21
CA LEU A 601 -10.55 -34.24 22.57
C LEU A 601 -9.07 -33.88 22.48
N THR A 602 -8.64 -33.37 21.31
CA THR A 602 -7.34 -32.68 21.19
C THR A 602 -7.40 -31.32 21.87
N ASP A 603 -6.26 -30.67 22.15
CA ASP A 603 -6.20 -29.33 22.75
C ASP A 603 -7.01 -28.30 21.95
N GLY A 604 -6.93 -28.35 20.60
CA GLY A 604 -7.69 -27.47 19.72
C GLY A 604 -9.20 -27.71 19.79
N GLN A 605 -9.63 -28.97 19.81
CA GLN A 605 -11.04 -29.35 19.96
C GLN A 605 -11.58 -28.96 21.33
N ALA A 606 -10.83 -29.19 22.40
CA ALA A 606 -11.21 -28.80 23.75
C ALA A 606 -11.32 -27.27 23.91
N SER A 607 -10.37 -26.51 23.37
CA SER A 607 -10.41 -25.05 23.39
C SER A 607 -11.60 -24.49 22.61
N ALA A 608 -11.89 -25.03 21.43
CA ALA A 608 -13.06 -24.64 20.61
C ALA A 608 -14.37 -25.01 21.30
N ALA A 609 -14.48 -26.23 21.84
CA ALA A 609 -15.65 -26.70 22.59
C ALA A 609 -15.91 -25.86 23.83
N ARG A 610 -14.89 -25.49 24.60
CA ARG A 610 -15.03 -24.63 25.79
C ARG A 610 -15.65 -23.28 25.44
N ARG A 611 -15.22 -22.65 24.33
CA ARG A 611 -15.82 -21.39 23.87
C ARG A 611 -17.31 -21.55 23.48
N MET A 612 -17.68 -22.64 22.82
CA MET A 612 -19.07 -22.95 22.50
C MET A 612 -19.91 -23.20 23.76
N LEU A 613 -19.39 -24.02 24.68
CA LEU A 613 -20.08 -24.40 25.94
C LEU A 613 -20.31 -23.23 26.88
N ALA A 614 -19.53 -22.17 26.79
CA ALA A 614 -19.74 -20.93 27.58
C ALA A 614 -21.15 -20.34 27.38
N LYS A 615 -21.78 -20.55 26.22
CA LYS A 615 -23.17 -20.13 25.95
C LYS A 615 -24.19 -20.89 26.79
N TYR A 616 -23.86 -22.11 27.22
CA TYR A 616 -24.78 -23.05 27.88
C TYR A 616 -24.57 -23.17 29.37
N HIS A 617 -23.94 -22.17 30.01
CA HIS A 617 -23.59 -22.17 31.43
C HIS A 617 -24.75 -22.52 32.36
N ARG A 618 -26.00 -22.13 32.01
CA ARG A 618 -27.21 -22.46 32.80
C ARG A 618 -27.58 -23.95 32.75
N GLN A 619 -27.32 -24.61 31.62
CA GLN A 619 -27.60 -26.03 31.43
C GLN A 619 -26.49 -26.94 31.97
N LEU A 620 -25.25 -26.43 32.00
CA LEU A 620 -24.06 -27.18 32.39
C LEU A 620 -23.78 -27.15 33.90
N GLY A 621 -24.37 -26.22 34.64
CA GLY A 621 -24.32 -26.17 36.10
C GLY A 621 -22.87 -26.18 36.66
N HIS A 622 -22.54 -27.18 37.51
CA HIS A 622 -21.24 -27.31 38.14
C HIS A 622 -20.09 -27.61 37.19
N LEU A 623 -20.35 -28.22 36.03
CA LEU A 623 -19.31 -28.55 35.05
C LEU A 623 -18.59 -27.30 34.51
N VAL A 624 -19.23 -26.12 34.54
CA VAL A 624 -18.63 -24.87 34.07
C VAL A 624 -17.36 -24.53 34.85
N ALA A 625 -17.36 -24.75 36.17
CA ALA A 625 -16.20 -24.46 37.04
C ALA A 625 -15.00 -25.41 36.76
N GLU A 626 -15.28 -26.61 36.28
CA GLU A 626 -14.26 -27.64 36.00
C GLU A 626 -13.67 -27.49 34.57
N MET A 627 -14.34 -26.74 33.70
CA MET A 627 -13.88 -26.48 32.31
C MET A 627 -12.81 -25.37 32.23
N GLY A 628 -12.62 -24.58 33.27
CA GLY A 628 -11.59 -23.55 33.43
C GLY A 628 -11.99 -22.21 32.82
#